data_8a6ae98b434971e733f1f5fb6b328f8f
#
_entry.id   8a6ae98b434971e733f1f5fb6b328f8f
#
_cell.length_a   1.000
_cell.length_b   1.000
_cell.length_c   1.000
_cell.angle_alpha   90.00
_cell.angle_beta   90.00
_cell.angle_gamma   90.00
#
_symmetry.space_group_name_H-M   'P 1'
#
loop_
_entity.id
_entity.type
_entity.pdbx_description
1 polymer ?
#
loop_
_entity_poly.entity_id
_entity_poly.type
_entity_poly.pdbx_seq_one_letter_code
_entity_poly.pdbx_strand_id
1 'polypeptide(L)'
;MIMRKIVKLTLGLLLCSTSTYSVADLYVTPWIGYTLGGSVENQDGENFDLKGFTNLALSIENDFDTGRIGLFYTRQATEVEKINQDSDVHYLLFQSSIHYQLDEQFSSYLGLGIGGSYIEADWVDDNLGFSASIMGGFEYELTEQLALNGQVRWLGTVVDNDTTGVCNLPSSGSDSCVIQFKTSWMNQVSTNVGVTWRF
;
A
#
# COMPACT_ATOMS: atom_id res chain seq x y z
N MET A 1 26.60 -27.75 -27.05
CA MET A 1 25.45 -26.81 -26.98
C MET A 1 24.16 -27.48 -26.44
N ILE A 2 24.05 -28.82 -26.55
CA ILE A 2 22.87 -29.59 -26.12
C ILE A 2 22.81 -29.79 -24.58
N MET A 3 23.95 -30.00 -23.92
CA MET A 3 24.03 -30.23 -22.47
C MET A 3 23.52 -29.04 -21.57
N ARG A 4 23.66 -27.81 -22.06
CA ARG A 4 23.16 -26.61 -21.30
C ARG A 4 21.63 -26.46 -21.30
N LYS A 5 20.94 -27.05 -22.28
CA LYS A 5 19.46 -27.03 -22.36
C LYS A 5 18.82 -28.07 -21.45
N ILE A 6 19.50 -29.22 -21.25
CA ILE A 6 19.00 -30.30 -20.39
C ILE A 6 19.07 -29.90 -18.91
N VAL A 7 20.13 -29.21 -18.49
CA VAL A 7 20.29 -28.73 -17.09
C VAL A 7 19.24 -27.70 -16.73
N LYS A 8 18.79 -26.84 -17.65
CA LYS A 8 17.74 -25.89 -17.42
C LYS A 8 16.34 -26.51 -17.34
N LEU A 9 16.11 -27.61 -18.04
CA LEU A 9 14.84 -28.33 -18.01
C LEU A 9 14.68 -29.15 -16.73
N THR A 10 15.79 -29.78 -16.25
CA THR A 10 15.77 -30.51 -14.97
C THR A 10 15.65 -29.64 -13.75
N LEU A 11 16.18 -28.39 -13.76
CA LEU A 11 16.03 -27.45 -12.65
C LEU A 11 14.59 -26.95 -12.54
N GLY A 12 13.87 -26.79 -13.66
CA GLY A 12 12.46 -26.42 -13.68
C GLY A 12 11.52 -27.50 -13.15
N LEU A 13 11.87 -28.80 -13.34
CA LEU A 13 11.06 -29.93 -12.87
C LEU A 13 11.28 -30.23 -11.36
N LEU A 14 12.42 -29.86 -10.80
CA LEU A 14 12.73 -30.10 -9.38
C LEU A 14 11.98 -29.16 -8.44
N LEU A 15 11.50 -28.03 -8.94
CA LEU A 15 10.73 -27.05 -8.15
C LEU A 15 9.24 -27.42 -8.00
N CYS A 16 8.75 -28.41 -8.74
CA CYS A 16 7.34 -28.84 -8.67
C CYS A 16 7.08 -30.07 -7.78
N SER A 17 8.07 -30.65 -7.11
CA SER A 17 7.93 -31.94 -6.43
C SER A 17 8.06 -31.93 -4.91
N THR A 18 7.87 -30.77 -4.24
CA THR A 18 7.90 -30.71 -2.77
C THR A 18 6.77 -29.87 -2.22
N SER A 19 5.59 -30.41 -2.08
CA SER A 19 4.66 -29.85 -1.09
C SER A 19 3.47 -30.78 -0.85
N THR A 20 3.64 -31.73 0.06
CA THR A 20 2.59 -32.17 0.96
C THR A 20 2.88 -31.63 2.36
N TYR A 21 3.10 -30.33 2.47
CA TYR A 21 2.95 -29.61 3.72
C TYR A 21 1.52 -29.10 3.76
N SER A 22 0.86 -29.20 4.92
CA SER A 22 -0.36 -28.46 5.22
C SER A 22 -0.12 -27.01 4.78
N VAL A 23 -0.62 -26.65 3.64
CA VAL A 23 -0.50 -25.28 3.12
C VAL A 23 -1.43 -24.48 3.99
N ALA A 24 -0.89 -23.57 4.78
CA ALA A 24 -1.69 -22.52 5.41
C ALA A 24 -2.52 -21.86 4.30
N ASP A 25 -3.81 -21.65 4.56
CA ASP A 25 -4.70 -21.09 3.55
C ASP A 25 -4.16 -19.75 3.04
N LEU A 26 -4.14 -19.63 1.72
CA LEU A 26 -3.69 -18.41 1.04
C LEU A 26 -4.90 -17.53 0.72
N TYR A 27 -4.89 -16.31 1.20
CA TYR A 27 -5.91 -15.29 0.96
C TYR A 27 -5.40 -14.23 -0.01
N VAL A 28 -6.12 -14.02 -1.08
CA VAL A 28 -5.81 -12.98 -2.07
C VAL A 28 -6.99 -12.04 -2.17
N THR A 29 -6.77 -10.75 -1.87
CA THR A 29 -7.81 -9.74 -1.85
C THR A 29 -7.43 -8.53 -2.69
N PRO A 30 -7.97 -8.37 -3.88
CA PRO A 30 -8.00 -7.09 -4.58
C PRO A 30 -8.95 -6.13 -3.87
N TRP A 31 -8.53 -4.87 -3.79
CA TRP A 31 -9.24 -3.79 -3.15
C TRP A 31 -9.44 -2.61 -4.09
N ILE A 32 -10.57 -1.95 -3.96
CA ILE A 32 -10.80 -0.61 -4.48
C ILE A 32 -11.25 0.28 -3.32
N GLY A 33 -10.76 1.50 -3.28
CA GLY A 33 -11.05 2.39 -2.19
C GLY A 33 -10.88 3.87 -2.53
N TYR A 34 -11.11 4.67 -1.50
CA TYR A 34 -10.93 6.10 -1.54
C TYR A 34 -10.07 6.54 -0.37
N THR A 35 -9.03 7.31 -0.68
CA THR A 35 -8.09 7.84 0.30
C THR A 35 -8.37 9.31 0.51
N LEU A 36 -8.42 9.70 1.77
CA LEU A 36 -8.58 11.07 2.26
C LEU A 36 -7.35 11.47 3.07
N GLY A 37 -7.06 12.75 3.08
CA GLY A 37 -6.00 13.31 3.91
C GLY A 37 -4.65 13.29 3.23
N GLY A 38 -3.72 13.86 3.94
CA GLY A 38 -2.42 14.29 3.51
C GLY A 38 -2.45 15.80 3.43
N SER A 39 -1.87 16.46 4.42
CA SER A 39 -1.52 17.87 4.33
C SER A 39 -0.01 17.97 4.38
N VAL A 40 0.54 18.78 3.51
CA VAL A 40 1.95 19.14 3.49
C VAL A 40 2.08 20.62 3.78
N GLU A 41 2.93 20.96 4.75
CA GLU A 41 3.18 22.35 5.13
C GLU A 41 4.47 22.83 4.46
N ASN A 42 4.42 23.98 3.76
CA ASN A 42 5.62 24.58 3.17
C ASN A 42 6.44 25.35 4.24
N GLN A 43 7.59 25.89 3.84
CA GLN A 43 8.46 26.68 4.74
C GLN A 43 7.78 27.92 5.32
N ASP A 44 6.78 28.48 4.63
CA ASP A 44 6.05 29.67 5.01
C ASP A 44 4.88 29.37 5.97
N GLY A 45 4.66 28.08 6.31
CA GLY A 45 3.58 27.64 7.21
C GLY A 45 2.22 27.51 6.52
N GLU A 46 2.18 27.48 5.19
CA GLU A 46 0.95 27.25 4.44
C GLU A 46 0.69 25.75 4.30
N ASN A 47 -0.52 25.32 4.63
CA ASN A 47 -0.97 23.95 4.44
C ASN A 47 -1.50 23.75 3.02
N PHE A 48 -1.02 22.69 2.39
CA PHE A 48 -1.53 22.18 1.12
C PHE A 48 -2.27 20.88 1.39
N ASP A 49 -3.59 20.93 1.25
CA ASP A 49 -4.41 19.74 1.36
C ASP A 49 -4.35 18.94 0.06
N LEU A 50 -4.10 17.65 0.16
CA LEU A 50 -4.21 16.72 -0.95
C LEU A 50 -5.69 16.40 -1.16
N LYS A 51 -6.16 16.50 -2.39
CA LYS A 51 -7.51 16.03 -2.76
C LYS A 51 -7.61 14.54 -2.49
N GLY A 52 -8.79 14.12 -2.02
CA GLY A 52 -9.08 12.70 -1.93
C GLY A 52 -9.04 12.05 -3.32
N PHE A 53 -8.53 10.83 -3.39
CA PHE A 53 -8.31 10.09 -4.63
C PHE A 53 -8.71 8.62 -4.49
N THR A 54 -9.03 8.00 -5.63
CA THR A 54 -9.29 6.56 -5.70
C THR A 54 -7.98 5.79 -5.60
N ASN A 55 -7.96 4.74 -4.79
CA ASN A 55 -6.84 3.82 -4.69
C ASN A 55 -7.22 2.43 -5.19
N LEU A 56 -6.22 1.70 -5.69
CA LEU A 56 -6.29 0.28 -6.00
C LEU A 56 -5.24 -0.43 -5.15
N ALA A 57 -5.63 -1.55 -4.52
CA ALA A 57 -4.71 -2.30 -3.70
C ALA A 57 -4.88 -3.82 -3.87
N LEU A 58 -3.89 -4.56 -3.41
CA LEU A 58 -3.87 -6.01 -3.37
C LEU A 58 -3.27 -6.46 -2.04
N SER A 59 -3.92 -7.38 -1.34
CA SER A 59 -3.30 -8.12 -0.25
C SER A 59 -3.15 -9.59 -0.60
N ILE A 60 -2.05 -10.18 -0.13
CA ILE A 60 -1.75 -11.61 -0.20
C ILE A 60 -1.32 -12.02 1.20
N GLU A 61 -2.12 -12.88 1.84
CA GLU A 61 -1.97 -13.23 3.24
C GLU A 61 -2.10 -14.73 3.44
N ASN A 62 -1.48 -15.23 4.51
CA ASN A 62 -1.61 -16.60 4.98
C ASN A 62 -2.14 -16.60 6.40
N ASP A 63 -2.77 -17.70 6.79
CA ASP A 63 -3.15 -17.92 8.19
C ASP A 63 -1.93 -17.90 9.10
N PHE A 64 -2.08 -17.22 10.21
CA PHE A 64 -1.09 -17.14 11.25
C PHE A 64 -1.77 -17.03 12.62
N ASP A 65 -1.75 -18.13 13.40
CA ASP A 65 -2.40 -18.22 14.71
C ASP A 65 -3.91 -17.88 14.61
N THR A 66 -4.36 -16.85 15.28
CA THR A 66 -5.76 -16.38 15.29
C THR A 66 -6.04 -15.28 14.26
N GLY A 67 -5.16 -15.12 13.28
CA GLY A 67 -5.26 -14.06 12.29
C GLY A 67 -4.53 -14.36 10.99
N ARG A 68 -4.12 -13.31 10.31
CA ARG A 68 -3.42 -13.42 9.02
C ARG A 68 -2.15 -12.58 9.02
N ILE A 69 -1.17 -13.02 8.23
CA ILE A 69 0.10 -12.33 8.00
C ILE A 69 0.39 -12.32 6.50
N GLY A 70 0.91 -11.22 5.97
CA GLY A 70 1.19 -11.15 4.54
C GLY A 70 1.68 -9.81 4.05
N LEU A 71 1.42 -9.55 2.77
CA LEU A 71 1.84 -8.36 2.06
C LEU A 71 0.62 -7.57 1.59
N PHE A 72 0.71 -6.27 1.68
CA PHE A 72 -0.26 -5.32 1.14
C PHE A 72 0.46 -4.35 0.21
N TYR A 73 -0.03 -4.25 -1.02
CA TYR A 73 0.42 -3.28 -2.00
C TYR A 73 -0.73 -2.34 -2.36
N THR A 74 -0.46 -1.04 -2.46
CA THR A 74 -1.43 -0.07 -2.99
C THR A 74 -0.75 0.97 -3.87
N ARG A 75 -1.45 1.34 -4.94
CA ARG A 75 -1.11 2.47 -5.79
C ARG A 75 -2.14 3.57 -5.58
N GLN A 76 -1.67 4.76 -5.37
CA GLN A 76 -2.44 5.96 -5.14
C GLN A 76 -2.05 6.99 -6.20
N ALA A 77 -2.98 7.27 -7.13
CA ALA A 77 -2.81 8.36 -8.08
C ALA A 77 -3.31 9.64 -7.43
N THR A 78 -2.43 10.59 -7.16
CA THR A 78 -2.76 11.87 -6.53
C THR A 78 -2.52 13.03 -7.49
N GLU A 79 -3.38 14.03 -7.42
CA GLU A 79 -3.23 15.30 -8.11
C GLU A 79 -3.00 16.41 -7.08
N VAL A 80 -1.90 17.13 -7.21
CA VAL A 80 -1.61 18.27 -6.33
C VAL A 80 -2.37 19.50 -6.84
N GLU A 81 -3.31 20.00 -6.06
CA GLU A 81 -4.33 20.99 -6.43
C GLU A 81 -3.78 22.30 -7.03
N LYS A 82 -2.55 22.70 -6.68
CA LYS A 82 -1.96 23.99 -7.14
C LYS A 82 -1.00 23.87 -8.32
N ILE A 83 -0.51 22.69 -8.65
CA ILE A 83 0.58 22.52 -9.63
C ILE A 83 0.12 21.72 -10.86
N ASN A 84 -1.08 21.09 -10.81
CA ASN A 84 -1.63 20.27 -11.90
C ASN A 84 -0.62 19.21 -12.40
N GLN A 85 0.14 18.61 -11.48
CA GLN A 85 1.06 17.52 -11.78
C GLN A 85 0.54 16.24 -11.16
N ASP A 86 0.43 15.21 -12.00
CA ASP A 86 0.11 13.87 -11.59
C ASP A 86 1.29 13.28 -10.80
N SER A 87 1.01 12.64 -9.68
CA SER A 87 1.99 11.94 -8.88
C SER A 87 1.41 10.59 -8.46
N ASP A 88 2.16 9.53 -8.68
CA ASP A 88 1.81 8.20 -8.24
C ASP A 88 2.61 7.83 -6.98
N VAL A 89 1.92 7.36 -5.95
CA VAL A 89 2.56 6.85 -4.74
C VAL A 89 2.25 5.36 -4.60
N HIS A 90 3.30 4.58 -4.50
CA HIS A 90 3.25 3.14 -4.32
C HIS A 90 3.63 2.78 -2.88
N TYR A 91 2.86 1.91 -2.26
CA TYR A 91 3.15 1.39 -0.93
C TYR A 91 3.27 -0.12 -0.98
N LEU A 92 4.29 -0.65 -0.33
CA LEU A 92 4.44 -2.08 -0.08
C LEU A 92 4.65 -2.28 1.42
N LEU A 93 3.67 -2.92 2.07
CA LEU A 93 3.66 -3.13 3.51
C LEU A 93 3.61 -4.63 3.80
N PHE A 94 4.41 -5.05 4.76
CA PHE A 94 4.19 -6.30 5.49
C PHE A 94 3.14 -6.03 6.54
N GLN A 95 2.09 -6.86 6.59
CA GLN A 95 0.98 -6.67 7.52
C GLN A 95 0.64 -7.93 8.30
N SER A 96 0.07 -7.72 9.47
CA SER A 96 -0.52 -8.76 10.31
C SER A 96 -1.83 -8.28 10.89
N SER A 97 -2.80 -9.17 10.99
CA SER A 97 -4.13 -8.90 11.54
C SER A 97 -4.58 -10.02 12.48
N ILE A 98 -5.40 -9.67 13.44
CA ILE A 98 -6.12 -10.60 14.32
C ILE A 98 -7.57 -10.57 13.89
N HIS A 99 -8.17 -11.75 13.71
CA HIS A 99 -9.57 -11.91 13.30
C HIS A 99 -10.42 -12.37 14.50
N TYR A 100 -11.58 -11.75 14.64
CA TYR A 100 -12.57 -12.04 15.67
C TYR A 100 -13.86 -12.46 14.99
N GLN A 101 -14.23 -13.73 15.16
CA GLN A 101 -15.49 -14.24 14.67
C GLN A 101 -16.64 -13.64 15.48
N LEU A 102 -17.55 -12.97 14.82
CA LEU A 102 -18.74 -12.36 15.43
C LEU A 102 -19.97 -13.24 15.24
N ASP A 103 -20.07 -13.94 14.10
CA ASP A 103 -21.12 -14.89 13.75
C ASP A 103 -20.54 -15.95 12.80
N GLU A 104 -21.31 -16.98 12.39
CA GLU A 104 -20.86 -18.05 11.49
C GLU A 104 -20.30 -17.54 10.16
N GLN A 105 -20.81 -16.41 9.66
CA GLN A 105 -20.40 -15.81 8.37
C GLN A 105 -19.76 -14.44 8.50
N PHE A 106 -19.70 -13.88 9.71
CA PHE A 106 -19.27 -12.49 9.88
C PHE A 106 -18.13 -12.38 10.89
N SER A 107 -17.03 -11.84 10.46
CA SER A 107 -15.87 -11.57 11.30
C SER A 107 -15.44 -10.10 11.23
N SER A 108 -14.80 -9.63 12.27
CA SER A 108 -14.10 -8.35 12.32
C SER A 108 -12.60 -8.58 12.48
N TYR A 109 -11.80 -7.65 12.03
CA TYR A 109 -10.35 -7.73 12.22
C TYR A 109 -9.74 -6.38 12.54
N LEU A 110 -8.59 -6.46 13.21
CA LEU A 110 -7.71 -5.33 13.48
C LEU A 110 -6.29 -5.73 13.14
N GLY A 111 -5.53 -4.85 12.50
CA GLY A 111 -4.18 -5.17 12.08
C GLY A 111 -3.27 -3.96 11.98
N LEU A 112 -1.99 -4.29 11.83
CA LEU A 112 -0.89 -3.34 11.67
C LEU A 112 -0.09 -3.71 10.42
N GLY A 113 0.53 -2.69 9.80
CA GLY A 113 1.44 -2.90 8.68
C GLY A 113 2.64 -1.98 8.78
N ILE A 114 3.79 -2.46 8.31
CA ILE A 114 5.03 -1.69 8.19
C ILE A 114 5.69 -1.95 6.84
N GLY A 115 6.34 -0.96 6.27
CA GLY A 115 7.01 -1.13 4.98
C GLY A 115 7.54 0.17 4.40
N GLY A 116 7.50 0.27 3.09
CA GLY A 116 8.00 1.43 2.36
C GLY A 116 6.97 2.03 1.41
N SER A 117 7.21 3.29 1.09
CA SER A 117 6.56 4.01 0.00
C SER A 117 7.59 4.34 -1.08
N TYR A 118 7.13 4.35 -2.32
CA TYR A 118 7.87 4.84 -3.47
C TYR A 118 7.04 5.90 -4.18
N ILE A 119 7.59 7.09 -4.32
CA ILE A 119 6.94 8.22 -4.96
C ILE A 119 7.50 8.34 -6.37
N GLU A 120 6.64 8.19 -7.38
CA GLU A 120 6.99 8.42 -8.78
C GLU A 120 6.59 9.84 -9.15
N ALA A 121 7.56 10.76 -9.06
CA ALA A 121 7.42 12.14 -9.44
C ALA A 121 8.74 12.66 -10.02
N ASP A 122 8.69 13.32 -11.18
CA ASP A 122 9.87 13.80 -11.92
C ASP A 122 10.68 14.91 -11.17
N TRP A 123 10.20 15.33 -10.01
CA TRP A 123 10.74 16.45 -9.22
C TRP A 123 11.23 16.05 -7.82
N VAL A 124 11.27 14.74 -7.51
CA VAL A 124 11.71 14.21 -6.20
C VAL A 124 12.99 13.39 -6.37
N ASP A 125 14.08 13.80 -5.72
CA ASP A 125 15.37 13.09 -5.77
C ASP A 125 15.41 11.85 -4.86
N ASP A 126 14.69 11.83 -3.73
CA ASP A 126 14.61 10.70 -2.79
C ASP A 126 13.20 10.12 -2.79
N ASN A 127 13.02 9.05 -3.57
CA ASN A 127 11.72 8.47 -3.88
C ASN A 127 11.25 7.42 -2.86
N LEU A 128 12.08 7.05 -1.86
CA LEU A 128 11.78 5.99 -0.90
C LEU A 128 11.47 6.58 0.48
N GLY A 129 10.33 6.18 1.05
CA GLY A 129 9.93 6.55 2.41
C GLY A 129 9.59 5.32 3.26
N PHE A 130 9.74 5.45 4.57
CA PHE A 130 9.22 4.46 5.52
C PHE A 130 7.74 4.72 5.76
N SER A 131 6.94 3.64 5.80
CA SER A 131 5.50 3.73 6.03
C SER A 131 5.02 2.71 7.05
N ALA A 132 4.05 3.13 7.86
CA ALA A 132 3.35 2.29 8.81
C ALA A 132 1.83 2.48 8.67
N SER A 133 1.06 1.45 8.99
CA SER A 133 -0.40 1.51 8.91
C SER A 133 -1.07 0.81 10.08
N ILE A 134 -2.26 1.29 10.42
CA ILE A 134 -3.23 0.62 11.27
C ILE A 134 -4.47 0.39 10.43
N MET A 135 -5.05 -0.81 10.49
CA MET A 135 -6.24 -1.15 9.75
C MET A 135 -7.26 -1.86 10.62
N GLY A 136 -8.53 -1.67 10.31
CA GLY A 136 -9.62 -2.42 10.91
C GLY A 136 -10.72 -2.60 9.88
N GLY A 137 -11.45 -3.70 9.98
CA GLY A 137 -12.46 -4.02 8.99
C GLY A 137 -13.37 -5.16 9.39
N PHE A 138 -14.22 -5.49 8.43
CA PHE A 138 -15.18 -6.59 8.52
C PHE A 138 -15.08 -7.46 7.28
N GLU A 139 -15.25 -8.76 7.49
CA GLU A 139 -15.29 -9.76 6.46
C GLU A 139 -16.61 -10.54 6.56
N TYR A 140 -17.30 -10.70 5.42
CA TYR A 140 -18.52 -11.49 5.30
C TYR A 140 -18.30 -12.65 4.34
N GLU A 141 -18.33 -13.86 4.84
CA GLU A 141 -18.15 -15.10 4.07
C GLU A 141 -19.38 -15.39 3.21
N LEU A 142 -19.21 -15.37 1.90
CA LEU A 142 -20.24 -15.75 0.92
C LEU A 142 -20.24 -17.26 0.69
N THR A 143 -19.06 -17.86 0.66
CA THR A 143 -18.80 -19.29 0.53
C THR A 143 -17.51 -19.62 1.31
N GLU A 144 -17.16 -20.90 1.43
CA GLU A 144 -15.89 -21.33 2.05
C GLU A 144 -14.64 -20.74 1.37
N GLN A 145 -14.76 -20.29 0.11
CA GLN A 145 -13.64 -19.79 -0.70
C GLN A 145 -13.74 -18.30 -1.05
N LEU A 146 -14.87 -17.66 -0.75
CA LEU A 146 -15.13 -16.27 -1.18
C LEU A 146 -15.75 -15.46 -0.06
N ALA A 147 -15.13 -14.30 0.23
CA ALA A 147 -15.66 -13.35 1.19
C ALA A 147 -15.66 -11.91 0.65
N LEU A 148 -16.58 -11.10 1.14
CA LEU A 148 -16.61 -9.66 0.94
C LEU A 148 -15.93 -8.98 2.12
N ASN A 149 -15.13 -7.95 1.82
CA ASN A 149 -14.37 -7.20 2.82
C ASN A 149 -14.65 -5.72 2.75
N GLY A 150 -14.77 -5.10 3.94
CA GLY A 150 -14.75 -3.66 4.13
C GLY A 150 -13.67 -3.27 5.13
N GLN A 151 -12.82 -2.29 4.78
CA GLN A 151 -11.66 -1.90 5.59
C GLN A 151 -11.52 -0.39 5.68
N VAL A 152 -11.16 0.10 6.86
CA VAL A 152 -10.60 1.44 7.06
C VAL A 152 -9.13 1.26 7.43
N ARG A 153 -8.26 2.03 6.78
CA ARG A 153 -6.81 2.01 7.01
C ARG A 153 -6.30 3.43 7.22
N TRP A 154 -5.63 3.63 8.32
CA TRP A 154 -4.75 4.77 8.51
C TRP A 154 -3.36 4.42 8.03
N LEU A 155 -2.72 5.32 7.29
CA LEU A 155 -1.39 5.17 6.73
C LEU A 155 -0.57 6.42 7.08
N GLY A 156 0.53 6.22 7.76
CA GLY A 156 1.53 7.24 8.06
C GLY A 156 2.80 6.98 7.26
N THR A 157 3.32 8.00 6.60
CA THR A 157 4.57 7.94 5.83
C THR A 157 5.54 8.96 6.40
N VAL A 158 6.76 8.52 6.72
CA VAL A 158 7.84 9.41 7.10
C VAL A 158 8.37 10.08 5.84
N VAL A 159 8.27 11.40 5.82
CA VAL A 159 8.81 12.24 4.74
C VAL A 159 10.09 12.87 5.27
N ASP A 160 11.23 12.64 4.61
CA ASP A 160 12.49 13.23 5.02
C ASP A 160 12.47 14.74 4.73
N ASN A 161 12.92 15.54 5.72
CA ASN A 161 12.91 17.00 5.64
C ASN A 161 14.00 17.58 4.72
N ASP A 162 14.88 16.74 4.18
CA ASP A 162 15.99 17.16 3.32
C ASP A 162 15.65 17.11 1.81
N THR A 163 14.43 16.75 1.45
CA THR A 163 14.01 16.68 0.05
C THR A 163 13.71 18.08 -0.49
N THR A 164 14.62 18.59 -1.31
CA THR A 164 14.44 19.86 -2.03
C THR A 164 13.71 19.60 -3.34
N GLY A 165 12.42 19.91 -3.39
CA GLY A 165 11.63 19.91 -4.64
C GLY A 165 11.94 21.16 -5.46
N VAL A 166 12.24 21.02 -6.73
CA VAL A 166 12.38 22.15 -7.66
C VAL A 166 11.01 22.42 -8.29
N CYS A 167 10.36 23.50 -7.89
CA CYS A 167 9.11 23.95 -8.54
C CYS A 167 9.43 24.69 -9.83
N ASN A 168 9.02 24.16 -10.97
CA ASN A 168 9.10 24.85 -12.25
C ASN A 168 7.77 25.57 -12.49
N LEU A 169 7.60 26.76 -11.91
CA LEU A 169 6.46 27.62 -12.18
C LEU A 169 6.70 28.39 -13.51
N PRO A 170 5.71 28.46 -14.43
CA PRO A 170 5.86 29.12 -15.73
C PRO A 170 5.77 30.66 -15.66
N SER A 171 6.16 31.30 -14.56
CA SER A 171 6.20 32.74 -14.45
C SER A 171 7.58 33.24 -14.03
N SER A 172 8.39 33.58 -15.04
CA SER A 172 9.48 34.55 -15.04
C SER A 172 10.28 34.68 -13.72
N GLY A 173 11.35 33.92 -13.61
CA GLY A 173 12.38 34.14 -12.59
C GLY A 173 12.99 32.83 -12.14
N SER A 174 14.30 32.76 -12.12
CA SER A 174 15.10 31.61 -11.68
C SER A 174 15.07 31.43 -10.15
N ASP A 175 13.91 31.45 -9.52
CA ASP A 175 13.78 31.17 -8.11
C ASP A 175 13.30 29.73 -7.94
N SER A 176 14.24 28.86 -7.52
CA SER A 176 13.95 27.53 -7.04
C SER A 176 13.17 27.65 -5.74
N CYS A 177 11.88 27.31 -5.75
CA CYS A 177 11.16 27.16 -4.50
C CYS A 177 11.55 25.81 -3.89
N VAL A 178 12.17 25.87 -2.73
CA VAL A 178 12.48 24.69 -1.93
C VAL A 178 11.26 24.39 -1.09
N ILE A 179 10.53 23.32 -1.42
CA ILE A 179 9.45 22.82 -0.55
C ILE A 179 10.12 21.91 0.49
N GLN A 180 10.32 22.41 1.69
CA GLN A 180 10.71 21.60 2.84
C GLN A 180 9.44 21.17 3.58
N PHE A 181 9.23 19.87 3.70
CA PHE A 181 8.15 19.35 4.50
C PHE A 181 8.51 19.49 5.98
N LYS A 182 7.74 20.27 6.71
CA LYS A 182 7.96 20.50 8.14
C LYS A 182 7.38 19.40 9.02
N THR A 183 6.54 18.54 8.42
CA THR A 183 5.88 17.44 9.11
C THR A 183 6.65 16.16 8.80
N SER A 184 7.23 15.53 9.82
CA SER A 184 7.92 14.24 9.69
C SER A 184 7.00 13.09 9.29
N TRP A 185 5.67 13.29 9.30
CA TRP A 185 4.68 12.27 8.99
C TRP A 185 3.56 12.83 8.11
N MET A 186 3.39 12.23 6.94
CA MET A 186 2.20 12.43 6.11
C MET A 186 1.15 11.40 6.53
N ASN A 187 -0.03 11.87 6.95
CA ASN A 187 -1.11 11.03 7.45
C ASN A 187 -2.25 10.93 6.43
N GLN A 188 -2.66 9.72 6.11
CA GLN A 188 -3.75 9.44 5.18
C GLN A 188 -4.73 8.43 5.81
N VAL A 189 -6.00 8.54 5.44
CA VAL A 189 -7.03 7.57 5.81
C VAL A 189 -7.71 7.07 4.55
N SER A 190 -7.76 5.76 4.37
CA SER A 190 -8.45 5.13 3.25
C SER A 190 -9.59 4.25 3.73
N THR A 191 -10.68 4.25 2.95
CA THR A 191 -11.78 3.29 3.08
C THR A 191 -11.77 2.42 1.84
N ASN A 192 -11.74 1.11 2.03
CA ASN A 192 -11.59 0.14 0.94
C ASN A 192 -12.68 -0.92 1.03
N VAL A 193 -13.12 -1.40 -0.12
CA VAL A 193 -13.92 -2.61 -0.27
C VAL A 193 -13.17 -3.61 -1.14
N GLY A 194 -13.28 -4.90 -0.83
CA GLY A 194 -12.53 -5.93 -1.52
C GLY A 194 -13.27 -7.26 -1.53
N VAL A 195 -12.76 -8.16 -2.35
CA VAL A 195 -13.24 -9.54 -2.43
C VAL A 195 -12.06 -10.46 -2.15
N THR A 196 -12.18 -11.30 -1.14
CA THR A 196 -11.14 -12.25 -0.74
C THR A 196 -11.41 -13.61 -1.35
N TRP A 197 -10.41 -14.20 -1.98
CA TRP A 197 -10.36 -15.59 -2.38
C TRP A 197 -9.43 -16.36 -1.45
N ARG A 198 -9.91 -17.50 -0.97
CA ARG A 198 -9.17 -18.47 -0.15
C ARG A 198 -8.82 -19.69 -1.01
N PHE A 199 -7.55 -20.05 -1.02
CA PHE A 199 -6.97 -21.17 -1.80
C PHE A 199 -6.41 -22.26 -0.89
#